data_b9df773d3a2f54e4ef4ff0d66b7f8296
#
_entry.id   b9df773d3a2f54e4ef4ff0d66b7f8296
#
_cell.length_a   1.000
_cell.length_b   1.000
_cell.length_c   1.000
_cell.angle_alpha   90.00
_cell.angle_beta   90.00
_cell.angle_gamma   90.00
#
_symmetry.space_group_name_H-M   'P 1'
#
loop_
_entity.id
_entity.type
_entity.pdbx_description
1 polymer ?
#
loop_
_entity_poly.entity_id
_entity_poly.type
_entity_poly.pdbx_seq_one_letter_code
_entity_poly.pdbx_strand_id
1 'polypeptide(L)'
;TSSVEEEIEKLVWAIRWGADTVMDLSTGRNIHNTREWILRNSPVPIGTVPIYQALEKVDGDPAKLDWEVYKDTLIEQCEQGVDYFTIHAGVRLAYVPLTANRVTGIVSR
;
A
#
# COMPACT_ATOMS: atom_id res chain seq x y z
N THR A 1 -12.14 -5.26 2.48
CA THR A 1 -11.80 -5.64 1.09
C THR A 1 -12.90 -5.23 0.14
N SER A 2 -12.72 -4.10 -0.52
CA SER A 2 -13.65 -3.57 -1.49
C SER A 2 -13.23 -4.00 -2.90
N SER A 3 -14.17 -3.91 -3.84
CA SER A 3 -13.84 -4.07 -5.26
C SER A 3 -13.04 -2.88 -5.77
N VAL A 4 -12.44 -3.01 -6.95
CA VAL A 4 -11.73 -1.90 -7.59
C VAL A 4 -12.67 -0.71 -7.82
N GLU A 5 -13.89 -0.98 -8.23
CA GLU A 5 -14.92 0.03 -8.48
C GLU A 5 -15.26 0.80 -7.19
N GLU A 6 -15.41 0.10 -6.08
CA GLU A 6 -15.68 0.72 -4.78
C GLU A 6 -14.50 1.58 -4.30
N GLU A 7 -13.27 1.13 -4.54
CA GLU A 7 -12.09 1.92 -4.21
C GLU A 7 -12.02 3.22 -5.01
N ILE A 8 -12.39 3.17 -6.29
CA ILE A 8 -12.46 4.36 -7.14
C ILE A 8 -13.57 5.31 -6.67
N GLU A 9 -14.72 4.78 -6.25
CA GLU A 9 -15.81 5.60 -5.68
C GLU A 9 -15.33 6.33 -4.42
N LYS A 10 -14.63 5.66 -3.53
CA LYS A 10 -14.05 6.29 -2.35
C LYS A 10 -13.09 7.40 -2.70
N LEU A 11 -12.26 7.20 -3.72
CA LEU A 11 -11.34 8.21 -4.22
C LEU A 11 -12.11 9.44 -4.71
N VAL A 12 -13.13 9.26 -5.53
CA VAL A 12 -13.94 10.35 -6.07
C VAL A 12 -14.60 11.13 -4.94
N TRP A 13 -15.16 10.46 -3.94
CA TRP A 13 -15.77 11.11 -2.79
C TRP A 13 -14.76 11.90 -1.97
N ALA A 14 -13.58 11.35 -1.72
CA ALA A 14 -12.51 12.05 -1.00
C ALA A 14 -12.13 13.36 -1.71
N ILE A 15 -12.00 13.32 -3.02
CA ILE A 15 -11.65 14.49 -3.82
C ILE A 15 -12.79 15.52 -3.78
N ARG A 16 -14.04 15.11 -3.89
CA ARG A 16 -15.20 15.99 -3.80
C ARG A 16 -15.28 16.71 -2.45
N TRP A 17 -14.81 16.08 -1.38
CA TRP A 17 -14.79 16.68 -0.04
C TRP A 17 -13.49 17.44 0.25
N GLY A 18 -12.69 17.73 -0.77
CA GLY A 18 -11.55 18.63 -0.68
C GLY A 18 -10.23 17.99 -0.27
N ALA A 19 -10.05 16.69 -0.52
CA ALA A 19 -8.76 16.06 -0.26
C ALA A 19 -7.67 16.65 -1.18
N ASP A 20 -6.56 17.05 -0.58
CA ASP A 20 -5.38 17.57 -1.31
C ASP A 20 -4.47 16.43 -1.77
N THR A 21 -4.43 15.34 -1.00
CA THR A 21 -3.71 14.12 -1.33
C THR A 21 -4.54 12.92 -0.88
N VAL A 22 -4.28 11.74 -1.44
CA VAL A 22 -4.94 10.50 -1.06
C VAL A 22 -3.89 9.43 -0.81
N MET A 23 -4.08 8.61 0.21
CA MET A 23 -3.21 7.46 0.47
C MET A 23 -3.91 6.16 0.07
N ASP A 24 -3.20 5.34 -0.69
CA ASP A 24 -3.60 3.96 -0.97
C ASP A 24 -3.00 3.06 0.11
N LEU A 25 -3.84 2.62 1.03
CA LEU A 25 -3.48 1.72 2.13
C LEU A 25 -3.88 0.28 1.84
N SER A 26 -4.00 -0.10 0.58
CA SER A 26 -4.43 -1.44 0.17
C SER A 26 -3.57 -2.53 0.78
N THR A 27 -4.23 -3.57 1.26
CA THR A 27 -3.63 -4.78 1.80
C THR A 27 -4.26 -5.99 1.12
N GLY A 28 -3.62 -7.16 1.23
CA GLY A 28 -4.12 -8.39 0.63
C GLY A 28 -3.72 -8.56 -0.82
N ARG A 29 -4.60 -9.19 -1.60
CA ARG A 29 -4.31 -9.51 -3.00
C ARG A 29 -4.71 -8.36 -3.94
N ASN A 30 -4.14 -8.33 -5.14
CA ASN A 30 -4.45 -7.34 -6.19
C ASN A 30 -4.09 -5.89 -5.85
N ILE A 31 -3.16 -5.67 -4.93
CA ILE A 31 -2.70 -4.32 -4.55
C ILE A 31 -2.21 -3.55 -5.79
N HIS A 32 -1.38 -4.18 -6.61
CA HIS A 32 -0.80 -3.56 -7.81
C HIS A 32 -1.89 -3.08 -8.79
N ASN A 33 -2.85 -3.94 -9.05
CA ASN A 33 -3.92 -3.65 -10.00
C ASN A 33 -4.86 -2.56 -9.48
N THR A 34 -5.24 -2.64 -8.21
CA THR A 34 -6.08 -1.63 -7.55
C THR A 34 -5.39 -0.26 -7.59
N ARG A 35 -4.10 -0.21 -7.29
CA ARG A 35 -3.32 1.03 -7.33
C ARG A 35 -3.24 1.61 -8.73
N GLU A 36 -3.06 0.78 -9.73
CA GLU A 36 -3.01 1.22 -11.13
C GLU A 36 -4.26 2.00 -11.49
N TRP A 37 -5.43 1.49 -11.13
CA TRP A 37 -6.70 2.16 -11.37
C TRP A 37 -6.86 3.45 -10.55
N ILE A 38 -6.43 3.45 -9.29
CA ILE A 38 -6.45 4.64 -8.44
C ILE A 38 -5.57 5.73 -9.03
N LEU A 39 -4.35 5.41 -9.43
CA LEU A 39 -3.41 6.37 -10.02
C LEU A 39 -3.96 6.97 -11.32
N ARG A 40 -4.57 6.16 -12.16
CA ARG A 40 -5.15 6.63 -13.43
C ARG A 40 -6.33 7.56 -13.25
N ASN A 41 -7.06 7.44 -12.17
CA ASN A 41 -8.29 8.20 -11.93
C ASN A 41 -8.12 9.35 -10.96
N SER A 42 -6.95 9.54 -10.36
CA SER A 42 -6.73 10.57 -9.35
C SER A 42 -6.10 11.83 -9.93
N PRO A 43 -6.74 13.00 -9.75
CA PRO A 43 -6.13 14.28 -10.07
C PRO A 43 -5.26 14.83 -8.95
N VAL A 44 -5.17 14.15 -7.81
CA VAL A 44 -4.37 14.55 -6.65
C VAL A 44 -3.23 13.56 -6.42
N PRO A 45 -2.13 13.97 -5.74
CA PRO A 45 -1.04 13.06 -5.43
C PRO A 45 -1.49 11.84 -4.62
N ILE A 46 -0.93 10.68 -4.94
CA ILE A 46 -1.22 9.43 -4.27
C ILE A 46 0.02 8.96 -3.50
N GLY A 47 -0.17 8.71 -2.21
CA GLY A 47 0.84 8.08 -1.33
C GLY A 47 0.52 6.63 -1.06
N THR A 48 1.54 5.84 -0.74
CA THR A 48 1.38 4.42 -0.43
C THR A 48 2.18 4.01 0.81
N VAL A 49 1.92 2.80 1.28
CA VAL A 49 2.68 2.13 2.34
C VAL A 49 3.30 0.88 1.73
N PRO A 50 4.54 0.94 1.22
CA PRO A 50 5.13 -0.14 0.43
C PRO A 50 5.24 -1.48 1.14
N ILE A 51 5.38 -1.49 2.46
CA ILE A 51 5.53 -2.74 3.22
C ILE A 51 4.33 -3.67 3.05
N TYR A 52 3.14 -3.13 2.83
CA TYR A 52 1.95 -3.95 2.65
C TYR A 52 2.03 -4.79 1.37
N GLN A 53 2.48 -4.19 0.27
CA GLN A 53 2.67 -4.92 -0.98
C GLN A 53 3.86 -5.88 -0.90
N ALA A 54 4.93 -5.50 -0.21
CA ALA A 54 6.07 -6.38 0.00
C ALA A 54 5.66 -7.65 0.75
N LEU A 55 4.80 -7.51 1.76
CA LEU A 55 4.25 -8.66 2.49
C LEU A 55 3.36 -9.53 1.59
N GLU A 56 2.56 -8.93 0.72
CA GLU A 56 1.75 -9.69 -0.24
C GLU A 56 2.62 -10.55 -1.15
N LYS A 57 3.75 -10.02 -1.63
CA LYS A 57 4.68 -10.74 -2.52
C LYS A 57 5.26 -12.02 -1.88
N VAL A 58 5.33 -12.06 -0.56
CA VAL A 58 5.81 -13.23 0.18
C VAL A 58 4.66 -13.99 0.85
N ASP A 59 3.46 -13.88 0.28
CA ASP A 59 2.23 -14.54 0.76
C ASP A 59 1.88 -14.23 2.22
N GLY A 60 2.25 -13.04 2.68
CA GLY A 60 2.01 -12.61 4.05
C GLY A 60 2.93 -13.25 5.08
N ASP A 61 3.96 -13.98 4.66
CA ASP A 61 4.95 -14.60 5.55
C ASP A 61 6.10 -13.64 5.85
N PRO A 62 6.10 -12.99 7.05
CA PRO A 62 7.15 -12.03 7.38
C PRO A 62 8.56 -12.61 7.40
N ALA A 63 8.68 -13.93 7.62
CA ALA A 63 9.99 -14.59 7.66
C ALA A 63 10.68 -14.60 6.29
N LYS A 64 9.90 -14.48 5.20
CA LYS A 64 10.41 -14.43 3.83
C LYS A 64 10.65 -13.01 3.35
N LEU A 65 10.26 -12.00 4.11
CA LEU A 65 10.45 -10.60 3.75
C LEU A 65 11.91 -10.21 3.96
N ASP A 66 12.57 -9.77 2.89
CA ASP A 66 13.96 -9.30 2.93
C ASP A 66 14.11 -7.94 2.22
N TRP A 67 15.30 -7.40 2.23
CA TRP A 67 15.58 -6.12 1.60
C TRP A 67 15.35 -6.15 0.08
N GLU A 68 15.67 -7.25 -0.58
CA GLU A 68 15.49 -7.33 -2.04
C GLU A 68 14.02 -7.25 -2.44
N VAL A 69 13.14 -7.95 -1.71
CA VAL A 69 11.69 -7.88 -1.94
C VAL A 69 11.17 -6.47 -1.71
N TYR A 70 11.60 -5.84 -0.62
CA TYR A 70 11.20 -4.48 -0.27
C TYR A 70 11.66 -3.46 -1.30
N LYS A 71 12.91 -3.56 -1.72
CA LYS A 71 13.52 -2.72 -2.75
C LYS A 71 12.78 -2.85 -4.08
N ASP A 72 12.50 -4.07 -4.52
CA ASP A 72 11.77 -4.32 -5.76
C ASP A 72 10.37 -3.72 -5.70
N THR A 73 9.72 -3.78 -4.54
CA THR A 73 8.41 -3.17 -4.32
C THR A 73 8.47 -1.65 -4.45
N LEU A 74 9.48 -1.02 -3.88
CA LEU A 74 9.69 0.43 -3.99
C LEU A 74 9.89 0.85 -5.45
N ILE A 75 10.71 0.12 -6.19
CA ILE A 75 10.98 0.39 -7.61
C ILE A 75 9.70 0.25 -8.42
N GLU A 76 8.95 -0.83 -8.20
CA GLU A 76 7.68 -1.07 -8.89
C GLU A 76 6.69 0.07 -8.67
N GLN A 77 6.56 0.55 -7.44
CA GLN A 77 5.65 1.64 -7.11
C GLN A 77 6.11 2.97 -7.71
N CYS A 78 7.42 3.22 -7.77
CA CYS A 78 7.96 4.38 -8.48
C CYS A 78 7.63 4.34 -9.96
N GLU A 79 7.74 3.18 -10.58
CA GLU A 79 7.40 2.99 -12.00
C GLU A 79 5.91 3.17 -12.27
N GLN A 80 5.06 2.82 -11.31
CA GLN A 80 3.63 3.08 -11.41
C GLN A 80 3.25 4.56 -11.31
N GLY A 81 4.13 5.41 -10.80
CA GLY A 81 3.87 6.83 -10.64
C GLY A 81 3.34 7.23 -9.27
N VAL A 82 3.65 6.48 -8.24
CA VAL A 82 3.33 6.85 -6.85
C VAL A 82 4.10 8.11 -6.47
N ASP A 83 3.42 9.07 -5.86
CA ASP A 83 3.99 10.39 -5.58
C ASP A 83 4.83 10.43 -4.30
N TYR A 84 4.46 9.66 -3.28
CA TYR A 84 5.22 9.60 -2.03
C TYR A 84 4.96 8.28 -1.28
N PHE A 85 5.85 7.97 -0.34
CA PHE A 85 5.77 6.75 0.46
C PHE A 85 5.68 7.05 1.95
N THR A 86 4.92 6.22 2.68
CA THR A 86 5.01 6.14 4.14
C THR A 86 5.84 4.93 4.51
N ILE A 87 6.95 5.16 5.19
CA ILE A 87 7.92 4.12 5.54
C ILE A 87 7.88 3.84 7.04
N HIS A 88 7.74 2.57 7.40
CA HIS A 88 7.80 2.12 8.80
C HIS A 88 9.27 1.91 9.21
N ALA A 89 10.00 3.00 9.38
CA ALA A 89 11.44 2.97 9.62
C ALA A 89 11.84 2.34 10.95
N GLY A 90 10.95 2.36 11.93
CA GLY A 90 11.19 1.75 13.26
C GLY A 90 10.82 0.28 13.36
N VAL A 91 10.30 -0.31 12.29
CA VAL A 91 9.88 -1.72 12.30
C VAL A 91 11.10 -2.62 12.09
N ARG A 92 11.31 -3.54 13.03
CA ARG A 92 12.33 -4.58 12.91
C ARG A 92 11.69 -5.86 12.38
N LEU A 93 12.40 -6.58 11.52
CA LEU A 93 11.92 -7.86 10.98
C LEU A 93 11.52 -8.85 12.09
N ALA A 94 12.24 -8.83 13.22
CA ALA A 94 11.91 -9.69 14.36
C ALA A 94 10.51 -9.45 14.94
N TYR A 95 9.95 -8.26 14.76
CA TYR A 95 8.62 -7.90 15.30
C TYR A 95 7.49 -8.10 14.29
N VAL A 96 7.81 -8.21 13.00
CA VAL A 96 6.79 -8.37 11.96
C VAL A 96 5.92 -9.61 12.17
N PRO A 97 6.45 -10.79 12.57
CA PRO A 97 5.63 -11.97 12.85
C PRO A 97 4.55 -11.73 13.91
N LEU A 98 4.79 -10.83 14.87
CA LEU A 98 3.83 -10.52 15.95
C LEU A 98 2.57 -9.84 15.42
N THR A 99 2.63 -9.26 14.22
CA THR A 99 1.50 -8.56 13.59
C THR A 99 0.85 -9.38 12.46
N ALA A 100 1.38 -10.56 12.15
CA ALA A 100 0.95 -11.38 11.02
C ALA A 100 -0.53 -11.77 11.07
N ASN A 101 -1.10 -11.91 12.28
CA ASN A 101 -2.49 -12.31 12.49
C ASN A 101 -3.45 -11.13 12.64
N ARG A 102 -2.98 -9.90 12.51
CA ARG A 102 -3.84 -8.72 12.60
C ARG A 102 -4.63 -8.52 11.32
N VAL A 103 -5.84 -8.01 11.43
CA VAL A 103 -6.71 -7.74 10.27
C VAL A 103 -6.10 -6.70 9.34
N THR A 104 -5.50 -5.64 9.89
CA THR A 104 -4.92 -4.53 9.12
C THR A 104 -3.40 -4.60 8.98
N GLY A 105 -2.75 -5.61 9.58
CA GLY A 105 -1.31 -5.74 9.55
C GLY A 105 -0.60 -4.65 10.37
N ILE A 106 0.49 -4.10 9.82
CA ILE A 106 1.26 -3.03 10.44
C ILE A 106 0.59 -1.69 10.10
N VAL A 107 0.15 -0.99 11.14
CA VAL A 107 -0.49 0.32 10.98
C VAL A 107 0.31 1.37 11.74
N SER A 108 0.61 2.48 11.07
CA SER A 108 1.24 3.65 11.70
C SER A 108 0.25 4.38 12.59
N ARG A 109 0.69 4.83 13.74
CA ARG A 109 -0.09 5.63 14.68
C ARG A 109 0.69 6.86 15.09
#